data_23316f7fb99b67cbf76415ea1b0f2519
#
_entry.id   23316f7fb99b67cbf76415ea1b0f2519
#
_cell.length_a   1.000
_cell.length_b   1.000
_cell.length_c   1.000
_cell.angle_alpha   90.00
_cell.angle_beta   90.00
_cell.angle_gamma   90.00
#
_symmetry.space_group_name_H-M   'P 1'
#
loop_
_entity.id
_entity.type
_entity.pdbx_description
1 polymer ?
#
loop_
_entity_poly.entity_id
_entity_poly.type
_entity_poly.pdbx_seq_one_letter_code
_entity_poly.pdbx_strand_id
1 'polypeptide(L)'
;MHTVWKGAISFGLVHVPVKMFASTEDKDIHLRLIHKACGTPISYVRSCPHCDTQVEWEDIVRGYEYEKGRFVLFDEQELEAIKPETARTIKILDFVSLEEIDPIYFQKTYYLSPDQAGEGAYNLLLEAMRQTGRIGIAKVAIRNKGSLAAIRTYGNCICMETMHYPDEIRSLQAVPNLPQEVKVDQRELEMAKMLIDQLTAPFDAEKYTDDYRIAMMDAIQRKMAGKGPDVVTAPAAERTNVIDLMAALQASLEAVRNSAGTGGAAAGGARTGTAGASSATAGGAAGAGDAAKTKRRASRAQAPAR
;
A
#
# COMPACT_ATOMS: atom_id res chain seq x y z
N MET A 1 4.88 -3.44 -13.52
CA MET A 1 3.80 -2.52 -13.05
C MET A 1 2.88 -2.21 -14.22
N HIS A 2 1.54 -2.22 -14.02
CA HIS A 2 0.58 -1.77 -15.03
C HIS A 2 0.19 -0.31 -14.78
N THR A 3 -0.12 0.40 -15.87
CA THR A 3 -0.52 1.80 -15.80
C THR A 3 -1.95 1.91 -15.24
N VAL A 4 -2.12 2.64 -14.16
CA VAL A 4 -3.43 2.87 -13.51
C VAL A 4 -4.16 4.03 -14.20
N TRP A 5 -3.42 5.05 -14.64
CA TRP A 5 -3.97 6.27 -15.23
C TRP A 5 -2.94 6.91 -16.16
N LYS A 6 -3.41 7.64 -17.18
CA LYS A 6 -2.60 8.42 -18.12
C LYS A 6 -3.17 9.83 -18.22
N GLY A 7 -2.30 10.83 -18.21
CA GLY A 7 -2.67 12.23 -18.31
C GLY A 7 -1.46 13.14 -18.30
N ALA A 8 -1.62 14.37 -17.82
CA ALA A 8 -0.53 15.33 -17.73
C ALA A 8 -0.53 16.03 -16.35
N ILE A 9 0.66 16.35 -15.84
CA ILE A 9 0.82 17.34 -14.79
C ILE A 9 0.75 18.71 -15.44
N SER A 10 -0.07 19.61 -14.90
CA SER A 10 -0.23 20.97 -15.38
C SER A 10 0.09 21.97 -14.28
N PHE A 11 1.00 22.90 -14.55
CA PHE A 11 1.27 24.04 -13.68
C PHE A 11 1.50 25.28 -14.56
N GLY A 12 0.67 26.29 -14.40
CA GLY A 12 0.64 27.41 -15.32
C GLY A 12 0.35 26.99 -16.74
N LEU A 13 1.25 27.32 -17.67
CA LEU A 13 1.15 26.97 -19.09
C LEU A 13 1.90 25.68 -19.46
N VAL A 14 2.58 25.08 -18.50
CA VAL A 14 3.39 23.87 -18.74
C VAL A 14 2.53 22.62 -18.53
N HIS A 15 2.61 21.70 -19.53
CA HIS A 15 1.97 20.40 -19.48
C HIS A 15 3.01 19.31 -19.62
N VAL A 16 3.08 18.43 -18.63
CA VAL A 16 4.03 17.31 -18.55
C VAL A 16 3.26 16.00 -18.70
N PRO A 17 3.28 15.34 -19.87
CA PRO A 17 2.60 14.06 -20.07
C PRO A 17 3.21 12.99 -19.15
N VAL A 18 2.35 12.29 -18.40
CA VAL A 18 2.77 11.27 -17.42
C VAL A 18 1.85 10.05 -17.42
N LYS A 19 2.43 8.93 -17.00
CA LYS A 19 1.74 7.69 -16.64
C LYS A 19 1.82 7.48 -15.14
N MET A 20 0.73 7.05 -14.53
CA MET A 20 0.60 6.79 -13.11
C MET A 20 0.61 5.29 -12.83
N PHE A 21 1.37 4.89 -11.82
CA PHE A 21 1.50 3.52 -11.33
C PHE A 21 1.26 3.48 -9.83
N ALA A 22 0.62 2.42 -9.34
CA ALA A 22 0.51 2.22 -7.90
C ALA A 22 1.89 2.00 -7.29
N SER A 23 2.23 2.72 -6.21
CA SER A 23 3.50 2.57 -5.51
C SER A 23 3.48 1.43 -4.51
N THR A 24 2.29 0.99 -4.11
CA THR A 24 2.05 -0.08 -3.14
C THR A 24 1.33 -1.24 -3.80
N GLU A 25 1.57 -2.42 -3.29
CA GLU A 25 0.91 -3.66 -3.68
C GLU A 25 0.26 -4.27 -2.44
N ASP A 26 -0.98 -4.71 -2.59
CA ASP A 26 -1.65 -5.49 -1.57
C ASP A 26 -1.01 -6.88 -1.50
N LYS A 27 -0.45 -7.24 -0.35
CA LYS A 27 0.19 -8.52 -0.08
C LYS A 27 -0.66 -9.41 0.84
N ASP A 28 -1.88 -9.01 1.15
CA ASP A 28 -2.79 -9.81 1.97
C ASP A 28 -3.12 -11.15 1.30
N ILE A 29 -3.25 -12.18 2.12
CA ILE A 29 -3.63 -13.51 1.66
C ILE A 29 -5.14 -13.58 1.55
N HIS A 30 -5.66 -13.48 0.32
CA HIS A 30 -7.09 -13.53 0.05
C HIS A 30 -7.62 -14.97 0.08
N LEU A 31 -8.43 -15.30 1.09
CA LEU A 31 -9.11 -16.57 1.19
C LEU A 31 -10.46 -16.50 0.47
N ARG A 32 -10.74 -17.45 -0.43
CA ARG A 32 -12.04 -17.57 -1.08
C ARG A 32 -13.03 -18.29 -0.16
N LEU A 33 -14.29 -17.83 -0.17
CA LEU A 33 -15.36 -18.55 0.49
C LEU A 33 -15.73 -19.79 -0.32
N ILE A 34 -15.74 -20.95 0.36
CA ILE A 34 -15.97 -22.25 -0.24
C ILE A 34 -17.11 -22.94 0.47
N HIS A 35 -18.03 -23.54 -0.28
CA HIS A 35 -19.12 -24.34 0.27
C HIS A 35 -18.56 -25.62 0.91
N LYS A 36 -18.78 -25.77 2.22
CA LYS A 36 -18.19 -26.85 3.04
C LYS A 36 -18.51 -28.25 2.53
N ALA A 37 -19.72 -28.45 2.01
CA ALA A 37 -20.19 -29.79 1.61
C ALA A 37 -19.59 -30.27 0.28
N CYS A 38 -19.37 -29.37 -0.70
CA CYS A 38 -18.93 -29.77 -2.05
C CYS A 38 -17.57 -29.20 -2.46
N GLY A 39 -16.94 -28.35 -1.62
CA GLY A 39 -15.63 -27.76 -1.92
C GLY A 39 -15.64 -26.73 -3.06
N THR A 40 -16.80 -26.26 -3.51
CA THR A 40 -16.92 -25.33 -4.63
C THR A 40 -16.91 -23.88 -4.13
N PRO A 41 -16.19 -22.94 -4.80
CA PRO A 41 -16.26 -21.52 -4.48
C PRO A 41 -17.68 -20.97 -4.61
N ILE A 42 -18.08 -20.13 -3.64
CA ILE A 42 -19.40 -19.48 -3.64
C ILE A 42 -19.38 -18.32 -4.65
N SER A 43 -20.43 -18.20 -5.47
CA SER A 43 -20.70 -17.05 -6.32
C SER A 43 -21.78 -16.18 -5.70
N TYR A 44 -21.70 -14.85 -5.96
CA TYR A 44 -22.71 -13.88 -5.53
C TYR A 44 -23.59 -13.53 -6.71
N VAL A 45 -24.91 -13.66 -6.52
CA VAL A 45 -25.93 -13.19 -7.46
C VAL A 45 -26.62 -11.96 -6.92
N ARG A 46 -26.94 -11.01 -7.79
CA ARG A 46 -27.72 -9.83 -7.43
C ARG A 46 -29.18 -10.22 -7.49
N SER A 47 -29.91 -10.04 -6.41
CA SER A 47 -31.36 -10.26 -6.37
C SER A 47 -32.05 -9.02 -5.85
N CYS A 48 -33.23 -8.72 -6.40
CA CYS A 48 -34.13 -7.71 -5.85
C CYS A 48 -34.96 -8.35 -4.74
N PRO A 49 -34.87 -7.90 -3.48
CA PRO A 49 -35.59 -8.52 -2.37
C PRO A 49 -37.13 -8.30 -2.44
N HIS A 50 -37.59 -7.33 -3.23
CA HIS A 50 -39.02 -7.07 -3.41
C HIS A 50 -39.63 -7.95 -4.52
N CYS A 51 -38.90 -8.13 -5.63
CA CYS A 51 -39.38 -8.92 -6.78
C CYS A 51 -38.98 -10.40 -6.70
N ASP A 52 -38.07 -10.75 -5.77
CA ASP A 52 -37.46 -12.07 -5.60
C ASP A 52 -36.87 -12.62 -6.92
N THR A 53 -36.30 -11.72 -7.73
CA THR A 53 -35.72 -12.04 -9.04
C THR A 53 -34.24 -11.66 -9.08
N GLN A 54 -33.47 -12.39 -9.88
CA GLN A 54 -32.11 -12.01 -10.20
C GLN A 54 -32.13 -10.80 -11.13
N VAL A 55 -31.21 -9.83 -10.89
CA VAL A 55 -31.16 -8.54 -11.61
C VAL A 55 -29.87 -8.46 -12.41
N GLU A 56 -29.99 -8.16 -13.70
CA GLU A 56 -28.87 -7.94 -14.59
C GLU A 56 -28.33 -6.51 -14.47
N TRP A 57 -27.09 -6.27 -14.95
CA TRP A 57 -26.45 -4.94 -14.82
C TRP A 57 -27.23 -3.82 -15.51
N GLU A 58 -27.88 -4.15 -16.62
CA GLU A 58 -28.64 -3.21 -17.46
C GLU A 58 -29.91 -2.69 -16.77
N ASP A 59 -30.43 -3.47 -15.81
CA ASP A 59 -31.61 -3.10 -15.03
C ASP A 59 -31.28 -2.34 -13.75
N ILE A 60 -30.00 -2.03 -13.50
CA ILE A 60 -29.54 -1.35 -12.29
C ILE A 60 -29.26 0.11 -12.56
N VAL A 61 -29.97 1.01 -11.88
CA VAL A 61 -29.73 2.44 -11.85
C VAL A 61 -29.08 2.87 -10.55
N ARG A 62 -28.36 4.00 -10.56
CA ARG A 62 -27.75 4.55 -9.36
C ARG A 62 -28.72 5.52 -8.67
N GLY A 63 -28.95 5.33 -7.39
CA GLY A 63 -29.80 6.19 -6.59
C GLY A 63 -29.09 6.73 -5.36
N TYR A 64 -29.33 8.02 -5.03
CA TYR A 64 -28.92 8.63 -3.78
C TYR A 64 -30.12 8.68 -2.82
N GLU A 65 -30.01 8.04 -1.66
CA GLU A 65 -31.04 8.08 -0.62
C GLU A 65 -30.89 9.39 0.17
N TYR A 66 -31.86 10.30 0.00
CA TYR A 66 -31.86 11.58 0.71
C TYR A 66 -32.76 11.56 1.96
N GLU A 67 -33.77 10.67 1.99
CA GLU A 67 -34.58 10.34 3.15
C GLU A 67 -34.82 8.83 3.15
N LYS A 68 -35.09 8.24 4.30
CA LYS A 68 -35.32 6.79 4.44
C LYS A 68 -36.37 6.27 3.46
N GLY A 69 -35.95 5.45 2.50
CA GLY A 69 -36.80 4.87 1.46
C GLY A 69 -37.10 5.79 0.28
N ARG A 70 -36.49 7.00 0.19
CA ARG A 70 -36.67 7.94 -0.92
C ARG A 70 -35.36 8.17 -1.66
N PHE A 71 -35.36 7.87 -2.95
CA PHE A 71 -34.16 7.90 -3.79
C PHE A 71 -34.30 8.92 -4.91
N VAL A 72 -33.24 9.67 -5.16
CA VAL A 72 -33.04 10.40 -6.42
C VAL A 72 -32.21 9.50 -7.33
N LEU A 73 -32.73 9.17 -8.49
CA LEU A 73 -32.06 8.33 -9.48
C LEU A 73 -31.21 9.19 -10.41
N PHE A 74 -30.05 8.68 -10.78
CA PHE A 74 -29.14 9.32 -11.73
C PHE A 74 -28.95 8.39 -12.92
N ASP A 75 -29.13 8.90 -14.12
CA ASP A 75 -28.72 8.21 -15.33
C ASP A 75 -27.21 8.38 -15.61
N GLU A 76 -26.70 7.63 -16.58
CA GLU A 76 -25.26 7.65 -16.91
C GLU A 76 -24.84 8.97 -17.57
N GLN A 77 -25.75 9.63 -18.28
CA GLN A 77 -25.50 10.92 -18.94
C GLN A 77 -25.43 12.06 -17.93
N GLU A 78 -26.31 12.07 -16.94
CA GLU A 78 -26.29 13.03 -15.82
C GLU A 78 -24.99 12.92 -15.03
N LEU A 79 -24.56 11.69 -14.71
CA LEU A 79 -23.29 11.45 -14.02
C LEU A 79 -22.08 11.84 -14.86
N GLU A 80 -22.15 11.68 -16.17
CA GLU A 80 -21.09 12.11 -17.10
C GLU A 80 -20.97 13.64 -17.13
N ALA A 81 -22.10 14.36 -17.11
CA ALA A 81 -22.13 15.82 -17.12
C ALA A 81 -21.53 16.46 -15.86
N ILE A 82 -21.54 15.74 -14.73
CA ILE A 82 -20.97 16.20 -13.44
C ILE A 82 -19.48 15.85 -13.32
N LYS A 83 -18.91 15.10 -14.28
CA LYS A 83 -17.50 14.72 -14.20
C LYS A 83 -16.57 15.94 -14.11
N PRO A 84 -15.54 15.88 -13.27
CA PRO A 84 -14.59 16.98 -13.14
C PRO A 84 -13.85 17.24 -14.46
N GLU A 85 -13.63 18.49 -14.81
CA GLU A 85 -12.80 18.90 -15.97
C GLU A 85 -11.36 18.34 -15.91
N THR A 86 -10.88 17.98 -14.72
CA THR A 86 -9.54 17.46 -14.48
C THR A 86 -9.39 15.96 -14.77
N ALA A 87 -10.32 15.34 -15.52
CA ALA A 87 -10.35 13.89 -15.73
C ALA A 87 -9.02 13.29 -16.26
N ARG A 88 -8.18 14.08 -16.94
CA ARG A 88 -6.86 13.64 -17.46
C ARG A 88 -5.72 14.59 -17.10
N THR A 89 -5.92 15.45 -16.09
CA THR A 89 -4.93 16.46 -15.71
C THR A 89 -4.75 16.48 -14.21
N ILE A 90 -3.50 16.48 -13.77
CA ILE A 90 -3.09 16.76 -12.39
C ILE A 90 -2.77 18.25 -12.37
N LYS A 91 -3.71 19.07 -11.92
CA LYS A 91 -3.56 20.52 -11.91
C LYS A 91 -2.92 20.97 -10.61
N ILE A 92 -1.65 21.39 -10.67
CA ILE A 92 -0.97 21.99 -9.51
C ILE A 92 -1.56 23.38 -9.27
N LEU A 93 -1.92 23.66 -8.02
CA LEU A 93 -2.49 24.92 -7.57
C LEU A 93 -1.43 25.77 -6.87
N ASP A 94 -0.71 25.17 -5.92
CA ASP A 94 0.24 25.85 -5.03
C ASP A 94 1.47 24.96 -4.78
N PHE A 95 2.56 25.57 -4.29
CA PHE A 95 3.72 24.87 -3.79
C PHE A 95 3.94 25.26 -2.30
N VAL A 96 4.11 24.23 -1.45
CA VAL A 96 4.23 24.35 0.00
C VAL A 96 5.42 23.56 0.52
N SER A 97 5.77 23.70 1.80
CA SER A 97 6.72 22.79 2.47
C SER A 97 6.01 21.52 2.89
N LEU A 98 6.71 20.37 2.82
CA LEU A 98 6.15 19.09 3.28
C LEU A 98 5.77 19.13 4.77
N GLU A 99 6.55 19.83 5.58
CA GLU A 99 6.34 19.97 7.03
C GLU A 99 5.04 20.71 7.40
N GLU A 100 4.45 21.47 6.47
CA GLU A 100 3.19 22.18 6.68
C GLU A 100 1.97 21.23 6.56
N ILE A 101 2.16 19.99 6.06
CA ILE A 101 1.09 19.04 5.86
C ILE A 101 1.17 17.93 6.91
N ASP A 102 0.14 17.87 7.75
CA ASP A 102 0.03 16.76 8.70
C ASP A 102 -0.18 15.43 7.95
N PRO A 103 0.53 14.34 8.32
CA PRO A 103 0.39 13.02 7.70
C PRO A 103 -1.05 12.47 7.64
N ILE A 104 -1.95 12.93 8.50
CA ILE A 104 -3.37 12.54 8.51
C ILE A 104 -4.08 12.82 7.18
N TYR A 105 -3.57 13.78 6.39
CA TYR A 105 -4.14 14.11 5.10
C TYR A 105 -3.83 13.08 4.02
N PHE A 106 -2.74 12.33 4.12
CA PHE A 106 -2.30 11.41 3.06
C PHE A 106 -3.08 10.10 3.03
N GLN A 107 -3.40 9.61 1.81
CA GLN A 107 -4.15 8.36 1.60
C GLN A 107 -3.36 7.32 0.83
N LYS A 108 -3.15 7.53 -0.47
CA LYS A 108 -2.53 6.57 -1.39
C LYS A 108 -1.46 7.24 -2.22
N THR A 109 -0.34 6.56 -2.35
CA THR A 109 0.82 7.01 -3.12
C THR A 109 0.86 6.34 -4.49
N TYR A 110 1.27 7.12 -5.50
CA TYR A 110 1.47 6.69 -6.87
C TYR A 110 2.80 7.21 -7.40
N TYR A 111 3.45 6.42 -8.26
CA TYR A 111 4.60 6.88 -9.03
C TYR A 111 4.13 7.47 -10.34
N LEU A 112 4.72 8.60 -10.73
CA LEU A 112 4.49 9.26 -12.00
C LEU A 112 5.72 9.12 -12.87
N SER A 113 5.64 8.42 -13.99
CA SER A 113 6.71 8.37 -14.98
C SER A 113 6.39 9.27 -16.17
N PRO A 114 7.38 9.86 -16.85
CA PRO A 114 7.14 10.62 -18.07
C PRO A 114 6.59 9.72 -19.17
N ASP A 115 5.75 10.26 -20.03
CA ASP A 115 5.47 9.66 -21.32
C ASP A 115 6.52 10.13 -22.34
N GLN A 116 6.71 9.39 -23.44
CA GLN A 116 7.82 9.56 -24.40
C GLN A 116 8.07 11.00 -24.87
N ALA A 117 7.02 11.82 -24.97
CA ALA A 117 7.13 13.23 -25.38
C ALA A 117 7.38 14.21 -24.20
N GLY A 118 7.41 13.74 -22.96
CA GLY A 118 7.40 14.59 -21.77
C GLY A 118 8.69 14.58 -20.94
N GLU A 119 9.72 13.83 -21.32
CA GLU A 119 10.91 13.61 -20.48
C GLU A 119 11.63 14.91 -20.09
N GLY A 120 11.82 15.84 -21.02
CA GLY A 120 12.50 17.11 -20.74
C GLY A 120 11.77 17.96 -19.71
N ALA A 121 10.46 18.14 -19.87
CA ALA A 121 9.63 18.91 -18.95
C ALA A 121 9.47 18.20 -17.60
N TYR A 122 9.40 16.86 -17.61
CA TYR A 122 9.37 16.05 -16.38
C TYR A 122 10.65 16.22 -15.56
N ASN A 123 11.82 16.10 -16.20
CA ASN A 123 13.12 16.23 -15.55
C ASN A 123 13.33 17.65 -15.01
N LEU A 124 12.88 18.67 -15.74
CA LEU A 124 12.92 20.05 -15.27
C LEU A 124 12.06 20.24 -14.01
N LEU A 125 10.83 19.73 -14.01
CA LEU A 125 9.95 19.82 -12.85
C LEU A 125 10.54 19.07 -11.66
N LEU A 126 11.02 17.84 -11.87
CA LEU A 126 11.64 17.01 -10.84
C LEU A 126 12.82 17.73 -10.18
N GLU A 127 13.71 18.30 -10.99
CA GLU A 127 14.91 18.98 -10.50
C GLU A 127 14.57 20.30 -9.80
N ALA A 128 13.62 21.08 -10.33
CA ALA A 128 13.15 22.30 -9.70
C ALA A 128 12.53 22.04 -8.31
N MET A 129 11.71 21.00 -8.19
CA MET A 129 11.12 20.60 -6.90
C MET A 129 12.19 20.07 -5.93
N ARG A 130 13.20 19.35 -6.43
CA ARG A 130 14.32 18.84 -5.62
C ARG A 130 15.15 20.00 -5.04
N GLN A 131 15.52 20.98 -5.87
CA GLN A 131 16.33 22.12 -5.45
C GLN A 131 15.60 23.07 -4.50
N THR A 132 14.30 23.25 -4.71
CA THR A 132 13.49 24.13 -3.85
C THR A 132 13.02 23.44 -2.57
N GLY A 133 13.05 22.12 -2.50
CA GLY A 133 12.48 21.33 -1.39
C GLY A 133 10.96 21.48 -1.25
N ARG A 134 10.29 22.02 -2.29
CA ARG A 134 8.85 22.28 -2.27
C ARG A 134 8.08 21.11 -2.87
N ILE A 135 6.85 20.94 -2.41
CA ILE A 135 5.87 19.99 -2.93
C ILE A 135 4.69 20.74 -3.54
N GLY A 136 4.10 20.20 -4.59
CA GLY A 136 2.94 20.80 -5.25
C GLY A 136 1.63 20.29 -4.67
N ILE A 137 0.70 21.18 -4.35
CA ILE A 137 -0.70 20.83 -4.06
C ILE A 137 -1.48 20.84 -5.36
N ALA A 138 -2.18 19.77 -5.65
CA ALA A 138 -2.85 19.58 -6.93
C ALA A 138 -4.28 19.04 -6.77
N LYS A 139 -5.10 19.26 -7.79
CA LYS A 139 -6.38 18.56 -7.99
C LYS A 139 -6.23 17.56 -9.13
N VAL A 140 -6.77 16.37 -8.93
CA VAL A 140 -6.78 15.29 -9.92
C VAL A 140 -8.11 14.56 -9.88
N ALA A 141 -8.58 14.08 -11.04
CA ALA A 141 -9.70 13.16 -11.09
C ALA A 141 -9.20 11.74 -11.42
N ILE A 142 -9.49 10.80 -10.53
CA ILE A 142 -9.19 9.38 -10.69
C ILE A 142 -10.52 8.62 -10.66
N ARG A 143 -10.83 7.88 -11.73
CA ARG A 143 -12.07 7.10 -11.83
C ARG A 143 -13.34 7.91 -11.51
N ASN A 144 -13.45 9.12 -12.08
CA ASN A 144 -14.59 10.04 -11.91
C ASN A 144 -14.73 10.68 -10.51
N LYS A 145 -13.79 10.48 -9.59
CA LYS A 145 -13.75 11.17 -8.30
C LYS A 145 -12.64 12.22 -8.33
N GLY A 146 -13.02 13.49 -8.08
CA GLY A 146 -12.04 14.56 -7.82
C GLY A 146 -11.36 14.31 -6.47
N SER A 147 -10.04 14.42 -6.43
CA SER A 147 -9.23 14.25 -5.22
C SER A 147 -8.22 15.38 -5.11
N LEU A 148 -7.93 15.79 -3.91
CA LEU A 148 -6.76 16.59 -3.60
C LEU A 148 -5.53 15.69 -3.65
N ALA A 149 -4.39 16.21 -4.07
CA ALA A 149 -3.15 15.45 -4.15
C ALA A 149 -1.95 16.32 -3.82
N ALA A 150 -0.93 15.70 -3.23
CA ALA A 150 0.41 16.27 -3.08
C ALA A 150 1.34 15.64 -4.12
N ILE A 151 2.12 16.48 -4.80
CA ILE A 151 3.14 16.08 -5.77
C ILE A 151 4.50 16.34 -5.12
N ARG A 152 5.32 15.31 -4.96
CA ARG A 152 6.65 15.42 -4.37
C ARG A 152 7.69 14.59 -5.11
N THR A 153 8.94 14.84 -4.82
CA THR A 153 10.05 14.03 -5.33
C THR A 153 10.32 12.83 -4.41
N TYR A 154 10.63 11.68 -5.02
CA TYR A 154 11.08 10.48 -4.33
C TYR A 154 12.16 9.79 -5.15
N GLY A 155 13.40 9.85 -4.70
CA GLY A 155 14.55 9.41 -5.51
C GLY A 155 14.58 10.12 -6.87
N ASN A 156 14.55 9.36 -7.95
CA ASN A 156 14.53 9.87 -9.33
C ASN A 156 13.12 9.92 -9.94
N CYS A 157 12.08 9.93 -9.10
CA CYS A 157 10.70 9.88 -9.54
C CYS A 157 9.87 11.00 -8.90
N ILE A 158 8.86 11.49 -9.62
CA ILE A 158 7.80 12.30 -9.04
C ILE A 158 6.75 11.35 -8.49
N CYS A 159 6.40 11.52 -7.21
CA CYS A 159 5.29 10.83 -6.56
C CYS A 159 4.09 11.74 -6.45
N MET A 160 2.91 11.14 -6.55
CA MET A 160 1.64 11.77 -6.23
C MET A 160 1.00 11.02 -5.06
N GLU A 161 0.62 11.74 -4.05
CA GLU A 161 -0.13 11.22 -2.90
C GLU A 161 -1.53 11.83 -2.90
N THR A 162 -2.56 10.97 -2.98
CA THR A 162 -3.93 11.47 -2.81
C THR A 162 -4.14 11.90 -1.37
N MET A 163 -4.94 12.94 -1.18
CA MET A 163 -5.17 13.55 0.11
C MET A 163 -6.67 13.63 0.42
N HIS A 164 -6.99 13.59 1.69
CA HIS A 164 -8.31 13.93 2.19
C HIS A 164 -8.59 15.42 2.01
N TYR A 165 -9.84 15.77 1.74
CA TYR A 165 -10.30 17.14 1.92
C TYR A 165 -10.43 17.45 3.42
N PRO A 166 -10.34 18.75 3.82
CA PRO A 166 -10.42 19.15 5.23
C PRO A 166 -11.71 18.70 5.93
N ASP A 167 -12.82 18.62 5.20
CA ASP A 167 -14.13 18.17 5.67
C ASP A 167 -14.25 16.64 5.85
N GLU A 168 -13.34 15.88 5.25
CA GLU A 168 -13.24 14.41 5.44
C GLU A 168 -12.52 14.06 6.76
N ILE A 169 -11.79 15.00 7.37
CA ILE A 169 -11.06 14.79 8.62
C ILE A 169 -11.95 15.09 9.81
N ARG A 170 -12.14 14.11 10.67
CA ARG A 170 -12.97 14.26 11.86
C ARG A 170 -12.30 15.17 12.88
N SER A 171 -13.07 16.04 13.51
CA SER A 171 -12.58 16.90 14.58
C SER A 171 -12.11 16.06 15.79
N LEU A 172 -10.95 16.43 16.35
CA LEU A 172 -10.45 15.86 17.61
C LEU A 172 -11.47 15.99 18.77
N GLN A 173 -12.31 17.03 18.75
CA GLN A 173 -13.34 17.24 19.77
C GLN A 173 -14.42 16.15 19.76
N ALA A 174 -14.56 15.41 18.65
CA ALA A 174 -15.48 14.27 18.55
C ALA A 174 -14.94 12.99 19.20
N VAL A 175 -13.68 12.97 19.60
CA VAL A 175 -13.05 11.80 20.25
C VAL A 175 -13.39 11.81 21.74
N PRO A 176 -14.09 10.77 22.25
CA PRO A 176 -14.44 10.71 23.66
C PRO A 176 -13.20 10.51 24.55
N ASN A 177 -13.26 11.02 25.76
CA ASN A 177 -12.26 10.81 26.82
C ASN A 177 -10.84 11.33 26.53
N LEU A 178 -10.70 12.31 25.63
CA LEU A 178 -9.41 13.00 25.50
C LEU A 178 -9.15 13.81 26.76
N PRO A 179 -7.94 13.70 27.36
CA PRO A 179 -7.60 14.49 28.54
C PRO A 179 -7.52 15.99 28.19
N GLN A 180 -8.27 16.81 28.92
CA GLN A 180 -8.25 18.27 28.75
C GLN A 180 -7.07 18.92 29.47
N GLU A 181 -6.69 18.39 30.65
CA GLU A 181 -5.53 18.80 31.41
C GLU A 181 -4.72 17.58 31.82
N VAL A 182 -3.45 17.55 31.46
CA VAL A 182 -2.54 16.45 31.84
C VAL A 182 -1.63 16.94 32.97
N LYS A 183 -1.87 16.45 34.20
CA LYS A 183 -0.94 16.59 35.31
C LYS A 183 -0.02 15.38 35.30
N VAL A 184 1.23 15.58 34.91
CA VAL A 184 2.24 14.50 34.86
C VAL A 184 3.25 14.77 35.98
N ASP A 185 3.58 13.71 36.73
CA ASP A 185 4.68 13.77 37.69
C ASP A 185 6.01 13.93 36.94
N GLN A 186 6.85 14.88 37.41
CA GLN A 186 8.09 15.22 36.72
C GLN A 186 9.08 14.05 36.69
N ARG A 187 9.11 13.22 37.72
CA ARG A 187 10.02 12.05 37.79
C ARG A 187 9.58 10.96 36.81
N GLU A 188 8.27 10.71 36.71
CA GLU A 188 7.70 9.78 35.73
C GLU A 188 7.99 10.24 34.30
N LEU A 189 7.85 11.54 34.03
CA LEU A 189 8.17 12.13 32.74
C LEU A 189 9.65 11.96 32.38
N GLU A 190 10.57 12.19 33.31
CA GLU A 190 12.00 12.03 33.07
C GLU A 190 12.37 10.57 32.78
N MET A 191 11.79 9.62 33.52
CA MET A 191 12.01 8.21 33.25
C MET A 191 11.42 7.76 31.90
N ALA A 192 10.24 8.26 31.53
CA ALA A 192 9.64 8.01 30.23
C ALA A 192 10.51 8.55 29.07
N LYS A 193 11.07 9.75 29.24
CA LYS A 193 12.03 10.31 28.26
C LYS A 193 13.27 9.45 28.13
N MET A 194 13.87 9.00 29.22
CA MET A 194 15.04 8.12 29.18
C MET A 194 14.73 6.80 28.45
N LEU A 195 13.54 6.22 28.66
CA LEU A 195 13.13 5.02 27.95
C LEU A 195 12.96 5.27 26.43
N ILE A 196 12.34 6.39 26.06
CA ILE A 196 12.19 6.80 24.66
C ILE A 196 13.57 6.97 24.00
N ASP A 197 14.48 7.67 24.67
CA ASP A 197 15.84 7.89 24.17
C ASP A 197 16.61 6.57 23.96
N GLN A 198 16.46 5.61 24.88
CA GLN A 198 17.08 4.27 24.74
C GLN A 198 16.48 3.44 23.61
N LEU A 199 15.21 3.63 23.29
CA LEU A 199 14.51 2.95 22.19
C LEU A 199 14.64 3.68 20.86
N THR A 200 15.19 4.91 20.87
CA THR A 200 15.34 5.72 19.67
C THR A 200 16.41 5.12 18.76
N ALA A 201 16.03 4.80 17.53
CA ALA A 201 16.91 4.32 16.48
C ALA A 201 16.50 4.91 15.14
N PRO A 202 17.40 4.98 14.15
CA PRO A 202 17.04 5.35 12.78
C PRO A 202 15.96 4.40 12.25
N PHE A 203 15.00 4.97 11.50
CA PHE A 203 13.95 4.16 10.89
C PHE A 203 14.53 3.26 9.80
N ASP A 204 14.36 1.96 9.97
CA ASP A 204 14.76 0.93 9.02
C ASP A 204 13.53 0.07 8.72
N ALA A 205 12.96 0.25 7.52
CA ALA A 205 11.72 -0.43 7.14
C ALA A 205 11.86 -1.96 7.06
N GLU A 206 13.07 -2.48 6.79
CA GLU A 206 13.32 -3.92 6.65
C GLU A 206 13.19 -4.69 7.97
N LYS A 207 13.29 -4.00 9.10
CA LYS A 207 13.10 -4.58 10.43
C LYS A 207 11.66 -4.99 10.74
N TYR A 208 10.69 -4.40 10.02
CA TYR A 208 9.27 -4.60 10.28
C TYR A 208 8.69 -5.61 9.31
N THR A 209 8.35 -6.79 9.79
CA THR A 209 7.76 -7.88 9.01
C THR A 209 6.30 -8.10 9.40
N ASP A 210 5.52 -8.60 8.46
CA ASP A 210 4.14 -9.03 8.74
C ASP A 210 4.15 -10.49 9.24
N ASP A 211 4.22 -10.64 10.54
CA ASP A 211 4.28 -11.94 11.20
C ASP A 211 3.01 -12.77 10.97
N TYR A 212 1.85 -12.12 10.84
CA TYR A 212 0.59 -12.81 10.52
C TYR A 212 0.65 -13.45 9.14
N ARG A 213 1.11 -12.72 8.13
CA ARG A 213 1.26 -13.23 6.77
C ARG A 213 2.24 -14.39 6.71
N ILE A 214 3.36 -14.29 7.42
CA ILE A 214 4.36 -15.36 7.52
C ILE A 214 3.73 -16.61 8.14
N ALA A 215 3.05 -16.48 9.28
CA ALA A 215 2.38 -17.58 9.95
C ALA A 215 1.26 -18.20 9.10
N MET A 216 0.49 -17.38 8.38
CA MET A 216 -0.57 -17.84 7.48
C MET A 216 0.01 -18.63 6.30
N MET A 217 1.08 -18.15 5.66
CA MET A 217 1.74 -18.86 4.57
C MET A 217 2.31 -20.20 5.03
N ASP A 218 2.92 -20.27 6.21
CA ASP A 218 3.42 -21.49 6.80
C ASP A 218 2.27 -22.48 7.10
N ALA A 219 1.14 -22.02 7.63
CA ALA A 219 -0.05 -22.83 7.85
C ALA A 219 -0.63 -23.39 6.54
N ILE A 220 -0.66 -22.59 5.48
CA ILE A 220 -1.08 -23.02 4.14
C ILE A 220 -0.14 -24.11 3.63
N GLN A 221 1.17 -23.92 3.70
CA GLN A 221 2.16 -24.88 3.24
C GLN A 221 2.05 -26.21 4.00
N ARG A 222 1.88 -26.19 5.33
CA ARG A 222 1.64 -27.38 6.15
C ARG A 222 0.38 -28.12 5.73
N LYS A 223 -0.72 -27.44 5.47
CA LYS A 223 -1.96 -28.05 4.97
C LYS A 223 -1.78 -28.66 3.57
N MET A 224 -1.06 -27.97 2.66
CA MET A 224 -0.76 -28.52 1.33
C MET A 224 0.10 -29.78 1.40
N ALA A 225 1.00 -29.89 2.39
CA ALA A 225 1.82 -31.07 2.62
C ALA A 225 1.08 -32.22 3.33
N GLY A 226 -0.24 -32.11 3.55
CA GLY A 226 -1.06 -33.12 4.22
C GLY A 226 -0.83 -33.21 5.73
N LYS A 227 -0.05 -32.28 6.32
CA LYS A 227 0.13 -32.16 7.76
C LYS A 227 -0.99 -31.27 8.29
N GLY A 228 -1.85 -31.82 9.16
CA GLY A 228 -2.93 -31.06 9.81
C GLY A 228 -2.40 -29.81 10.52
N PRO A 229 -3.27 -28.83 10.81
CA PRO A 229 -2.84 -27.65 11.51
C PRO A 229 -2.43 -28.04 12.94
N ASP A 230 -1.15 -27.88 13.27
CA ASP A 230 -0.78 -27.70 14.64
C ASP A 230 -1.43 -26.38 15.07
N VAL A 231 -2.30 -26.43 16.04
CA VAL A 231 -2.87 -25.24 16.65
C VAL A 231 -1.71 -24.57 17.39
N VAL A 232 -1.05 -23.62 16.75
CA VAL A 232 -0.15 -22.69 17.42
C VAL A 232 -1.05 -21.79 18.26
N THR A 233 -1.22 -22.14 19.52
CA THR A 233 -1.84 -21.26 20.50
C THR A 233 -0.92 -20.05 20.61
N ALA A 234 -1.34 -18.91 20.10
CA ALA A 234 -0.65 -17.66 20.38
C ALA A 234 -0.54 -17.53 21.91
N PRO A 235 0.64 -17.22 22.46
CA PRO A 235 0.76 -16.97 23.89
C PRO A 235 -0.24 -15.89 24.25
N ALA A 236 -1.13 -16.17 25.19
CA ALA A 236 -2.07 -15.19 25.70
C ALA A 236 -1.23 -14.00 26.19
N ALA A 237 -1.47 -12.83 25.61
CA ALA A 237 -0.88 -11.61 26.12
C ALA A 237 -1.33 -11.50 27.58
N GLU A 238 -0.41 -11.69 28.50
CA GLU A 238 -0.66 -11.46 29.90
C GLU A 238 -1.03 -9.98 30.05
N ARG A 239 -2.29 -9.72 30.34
CA ARG A 239 -2.74 -8.40 30.74
C ARG A 239 -2.13 -8.13 32.10
N THR A 240 -0.92 -7.57 32.09
CA THR A 240 -0.34 -7.00 33.30
C THR A 240 -1.22 -5.81 33.69
N ASN A 241 -1.99 -5.99 34.76
CA ASN A 241 -2.62 -4.89 35.46
C ASN A 241 -1.48 -4.07 36.09
N VAL A 242 -1.03 -3.06 35.42
CA VAL A 242 0.00 -2.14 35.90
C VAL A 242 -0.66 -1.26 36.96
N ILE A 243 -0.52 -1.64 38.24
CA ILE A 243 -0.98 -0.87 39.39
C ILE A 243 0.04 0.24 39.71
N ASP A 244 1.29 0.04 39.33
CA ASP A 244 2.39 0.98 39.60
C ASP A 244 3.16 1.29 38.30
N LEU A 245 2.92 2.48 37.75
CA LEU A 245 3.55 2.95 36.54
C LEU A 245 5.09 3.06 36.70
N MET A 246 5.58 3.46 37.89
CA MET A 246 7.00 3.57 38.18
C MET A 246 7.70 2.22 38.11
N ALA A 247 7.10 1.17 38.70
CA ALA A 247 7.64 -0.17 38.64
C ALA A 247 7.67 -0.74 37.24
N ALA A 248 6.64 -0.45 36.44
CA ALA A 248 6.58 -0.86 35.02
C ALA A 248 7.63 -0.17 34.15
N LEU A 249 7.86 1.12 34.34
CA LEU A 249 8.91 1.87 33.65
C LEU A 249 10.31 1.40 34.03
N GLN A 250 10.57 1.11 35.31
CA GLN A 250 11.84 0.56 35.79
C GLN A 250 12.11 -0.82 35.19
N ALA A 251 11.12 -1.72 35.20
CA ALA A 251 11.24 -3.04 34.60
C ALA A 251 11.51 -2.99 33.09
N SER A 252 10.88 -2.06 32.38
CA SER A 252 11.12 -1.83 30.95
C SER A 252 12.53 -1.32 30.66
N LEU A 253 13.04 -0.41 31.48
CA LEU A 253 14.42 0.08 31.37
C LEU A 253 15.45 -1.02 31.59
N GLU A 254 15.23 -1.90 32.58
CA GLU A 254 16.10 -3.04 32.86
C GLU A 254 16.07 -4.07 31.72
N ALA A 255 14.90 -4.36 31.17
CA ALA A 255 14.75 -5.28 30.04
C ALA A 255 15.53 -4.81 28.80
N VAL A 256 15.46 -3.51 28.45
CA VAL A 256 16.19 -2.93 27.33
C VAL A 256 17.71 -2.96 27.57
N ARG A 257 18.17 -2.67 28.79
CA ARG A 257 19.61 -2.77 29.16
C ARG A 257 20.14 -4.19 29.03
N ASN A 258 19.36 -5.17 29.44
CA ASN A 258 19.75 -6.57 29.37
C ASN A 258 19.79 -7.11 27.94
N SER A 259 18.87 -6.67 27.07
CA SER A 259 18.87 -7.05 25.64
C SER A 259 20.02 -6.42 24.86
N ALA A 260 20.46 -5.21 25.21
CA ALA A 260 21.62 -4.55 24.62
C ALA A 260 22.96 -5.19 25.03
N GLY A 261 23.00 -5.83 26.23
CA GLY A 261 24.19 -6.54 26.73
C GLY A 261 24.44 -7.92 26.10
N THR A 262 23.43 -8.57 25.53
CA THR A 262 23.54 -9.90 24.92
C THR A 262 23.87 -9.90 23.43
N GLY A 263 23.77 -8.76 22.75
CA GLY A 263 24.10 -8.60 21.33
C GLY A 263 25.60 -8.43 21.00
N GLY A 264 26.48 -8.37 22.03
CA GLY A 264 27.91 -8.09 21.86
C GLY A 264 28.86 -9.28 21.92
N ALA A 265 28.37 -10.52 22.11
CA ALA A 265 29.25 -11.66 22.40
C ALA A 265 29.17 -12.84 21.40
N ALA A 266 28.87 -12.61 20.14
CA ALA A 266 28.88 -13.68 19.13
C ALA A 266 29.51 -13.25 17.79
N ALA A 267 30.71 -12.61 17.85
CA ALA A 267 31.58 -12.45 16.70
C ALA A 267 33.05 -12.50 17.13
N GLY A 268 33.58 -13.71 17.33
CA GLY A 268 35.00 -13.86 17.65
C GLY A 268 35.41 -15.31 17.93
N GLY A 269 36.00 -15.98 16.94
CA GLY A 269 36.75 -17.23 17.12
C GLY A 269 36.11 -18.45 16.46
N ALA A 270 36.66 -19.02 15.40
CA ALA A 270 37.97 -19.60 15.27
C ALA A 270 38.22 -20.01 13.81
N ARG A 271 39.36 -19.57 13.30
CA ARG A 271 40.08 -20.21 12.19
C ARG A 271 40.85 -21.41 12.74
N THR A 272 40.87 -22.51 12.05
CA THR A 272 41.94 -23.49 11.76
C THR A 272 41.18 -24.67 11.15
N GLY A 273 41.44 -25.12 9.95
CA GLY A 273 42.65 -25.54 9.30
C GLY A 273 42.55 -27.04 9.13
N THR A 274 42.37 -27.53 7.92
CA THR A 274 43.30 -28.51 7.35
C THR A 274 42.77 -29.05 6.02
N ALA A 275 43.71 -29.20 5.14
CA ALA A 275 43.73 -29.65 3.78
C ALA A 275 43.28 -31.11 3.61
N GLY A 276 42.76 -31.44 2.43
CA GLY A 276 42.59 -32.80 1.94
C GLY A 276 42.21 -32.78 0.46
N ALA A 277 43.22 -33.01 -0.37
CA ALA A 277 43.14 -33.12 -1.81
C ALA A 277 42.55 -34.46 -2.27
N SER A 278 41.96 -34.48 -3.47
CA SER A 278 42.05 -35.55 -4.49
C SER A 278 40.89 -35.36 -5.48
N SER A 279 41.14 -34.91 -6.66
CA SER A 279 41.55 -35.53 -7.93
C SER A 279 40.44 -36.24 -8.69
N ALA A 280 40.33 -35.79 -9.94
CA ALA A 280 40.13 -36.50 -11.19
C ALA A 280 38.67 -36.87 -11.56
N THR A 281 38.18 -36.68 -12.71
CA THR A 281 38.51 -36.73 -14.13
C THR A 281 37.17 -36.68 -14.89
N ALA A 282 37.05 -35.84 -15.89
CA ALA A 282 37.03 -36.08 -17.31
C ALA A 282 35.76 -36.75 -17.94
N GLY A 283 35.35 -36.17 -19.04
CA GLY A 283 34.55 -36.72 -20.15
C GLY A 283 33.19 -36.06 -20.28
N GLY A 284 32.79 -35.38 -21.31
CA GLY A 284 33.16 -35.44 -22.70
C GLY A 284 31.90 -35.54 -23.56
N ALA A 285 31.88 -34.78 -24.66
CA ALA A 285 31.05 -34.90 -25.86
C ALA A 285 29.57 -34.47 -25.79
N ALA A 286 29.16 -33.36 -26.43
CA ALA A 286 28.95 -33.15 -27.86
C ALA A 286 27.67 -33.89 -28.39
N GLY A 287 26.76 -33.13 -28.95
CA GLY A 287 25.63 -33.61 -29.71
C GLY A 287 24.74 -32.45 -30.21
N ALA A 288 25.00 -32.04 -31.43
CA ALA A 288 24.25 -31.14 -32.25
C ALA A 288 23.01 -31.84 -32.89
N GLY A 289 22.07 -31.03 -33.37
CA GLY A 289 20.98 -31.44 -34.25
C GLY A 289 19.74 -30.59 -33.97
N ASP A 290 19.42 -29.62 -34.67
CA ASP A 290 19.00 -29.35 -36.05
C ASP A 290 17.47 -29.28 -36.15
N ALA A 291 17.06 -28.13 -36.64
CA ALA A 291 15.92 -27.70 -37.44
C ALA A 291 14.56 -28.41 -37.41
N ALA A 292 13.51 -27.63 -37.27
CA ALA A 292 12.42 -27.62 -38.30
C ALA A 292 11.48 -26.39 -38.12
N LYS A 293 11.48 -25.57 -39.14
CA LYS A 293 10.42 -24.61 -39.50
C LYS A 293 9.09 -25.29 -39.75
N THR A 294 8.00 -24.72 -39.29
CA THR A 294 6.74 -24.83 -40.02
C THR A 294 5.93 -23.53 -39.93
N LYS A 295 5.81 -22.87 -41.06
CA LYS A 295 4.84 -21.84 -41.39
C LYS A 295 3.46 -22.49 -41.61
N ARG A 296 2.39 -21.83 -41.12
CA ARG A 296 1.06 -21.76 -41.77
C ARG A 296 0.28 -20.68 -41.06
N ARG A 297 -0.05 -19.59 -41.69
CA ARG A 297 -0.97 -19.17 -42.75
C ARG A 297 -2.29 -18.67 -42.17
N ALA A 298 -2.51 -17.41 -42.45
CA ALA A 298 -3.67 -16.57 -42.20
C ALA A 298 -4.97 -17.17 -42.75
N SER A 299 -6.08 -16.90 -42.08
CA SER A 299 -7.37 -16.76 -42.75
C SER A 299 -8.16 -15.60 -42.11
N ARG A 300 -8.46 -14.72 -42.95
CA ARG A 300 -9.31 -13.52 -42.89
C ARG A 300 -10.77 -14.00 -43.06
N ALA A 301 -11.67 -13.57 -42.20
CA ALA A 301 -13.10 -13.60 -42.49
C ALA A 301 -13.76 -12.32 -42.01
N GLN A 302 -14.49 -11.77 -42.94
CA GLN A 302 -15.22 -10.51 -42.98
C GLN A 302 -16.46 -10.51 -42.07
N ALA A 303 -16.81 -9.30 -41.63
CA ALA A 303 -18.11 -8.93 -41.10
C ALA A 303 -19.25 -9.03 -42.16
N PRO A 304 -20.50 -9.02 -41.73
CA PRO A 304 -21.39 -8.07 -42.37
C PRO A 304 -22.14 -7.16 -41.37
N ALA A 305 -22.45 -6.00 -41.88
CA ALA A 305 -23.25 -4.95 -41.33
C ALA A 305 -24.74 -5.32 -41.19
N ARG A 306 -25.35 -4.90 -40.10
CA ARG A 306 -26.61 -4.12 -40.09
C ARG A 306 -26.77 -3.45 -38.75
#